data_cf09e2e45dcac3b454cc805dddb49bd9
#
_entry.id   cf09e2e45dcac3b454cc805dddb49bd9
#
_cell.length_a   1.000
_cell.length_b   1.000
_cell.length_c   1.000
_cell.angle_alpha   90.00
_cell.angle_beta   90.00
_cell.angle_gamma   90.00
#
_symmetry.space_group_name_H-M   'P 1'
#
loop_
_entity.id
_entity.type
_entity.pdbx_description
1 polymer ?
#
loop_
_entity_poly.entity_id
_entity_poly.type
_entity_poly.pdbx_seq_one_letter_code
_entity_poly.pdbx_strand_id
1 'polypeptide(L)'
;MKNKIFLVSAAASLFLAACAVNNGVSSEQIGLRKANLNNENSVVLSDINYSGLGAGESALLERAFENAPPLISHNLDGMLPITKESNSCLTCHDKAIAQDVGAIAAPASHYYDFRKNKPTGDVISEVRYNCTQCHVAQSDAKPLVGNTFKAEFKNEALKNKSNLLDVMNEGVK
;
A
#
# COMPACT_ATOMS: atom_id res chain seq x y z
N MET A 1 -33.22 50.46 -35.00
CA MET A 1 -31.83 50.02 -34.69
C MET A 1 -31.53 50.04 -33.17
N LYS A 2 -32.00 51.05 -32.41
CA LYS A 2 -31.73 51.17 -30.96
C LYS A 2 -32.18 49.96 -30.11
N ASN A 3 -33.36 49.40 -30.41
CA ASN A 3 -33.90 48.25 -29.64
C ASN A 3 -33.13 46.93 -29.86
N LYS A 4 -32.49 46.75 -31.01
CA LYS A 4 -31.66 45.54 -31.27
C LYS A 4 -30.34 45.60 -30.53
N ILE A 5 -29.75 46.78 -30.36
CA ILE A 5 -28.53 46.98 -29.59
C ILE A 5 -28.79 46.74 -28.09
N PHE A 6 -29.93 47.16 -27.56
CA PHE A 6 -30.31 46.90 -26.17
C PHE A 6 -30.52 45.41 -25.88
N LEU A 7 -31.13 44.67 -26.80
CA LEU A 7 -31.32 43.22 -26.67
C LEU A 7 -30.01 42.46 -26.71
N VAL A 8 -29.07 42.84 -27.58
CA VAL A 8 -27.77 42.21 -27.68
C VAL A 8 -26.92 42.51 -26.45
N SER A 9 -26.95 43.74 -25.92
CA SER A 9 -26.21 44.07 -24.70
C SER A 9 -26.79 43.39 -23.45
N ALA A 10 -28.11 43.25 -23.35
CA ALA A 10 -28.75 42.53 -22.25
C ALA A 10 -28.41 41.01 -22.29
N ALA A 11 -28.42 40.41 -23.48
CA ALA A 11 -28.01 38.99 -23.64
C ALA A 11 -26.53 38.76 -23.32
N ALA A 12 -25.63 39.65 -23.74
CA ALA A 12 -24.22 39.59 -23.40
C ALA A 12 -23.95 39.72 -21.90
N SER A 13 -24.69 40.59 -21.21
CA SER A 13 -24.57 40.76 -19.75
C SER A 13 -25.07 39.52 -18.99
N LEU A 14 -26.12 38.86 -19.47
CA LEU A 14 -26.61 37.59 -18.90
C LEU A 14 -25.60 36.44 -19.09
N PHE A 15 -24.94 36.39 -20.24
CA PHE A 15 -23.89 35.42 -20.49
C PHE A 15 -22.66 35.63 -19.59
N LEU A 16 -22.24 36.87 -19.38
CA LEU A 16 -21.14 37.22 -18.50
C LEU A 16 -21.47 36.94 -17.03
N ALA A 17 -22.70 37.17 -16.59
CA ALA A 17 -23.14 36.85 -15.24
C ALA A 17 -23.21 35.33 -14.99
N ALA A 18 -23.59 34.51 -15.98
CA ALA A 18 -23.61 33.07 -15.87
C ALA A 18 -22.19 32.46 -15.73
N CYS A 19 -21.17 33.09 -16.31
CA CYS A 19 -19.80 32.69 -16.13
C CYS A 19 -19.20 33.11 -14.78
N ALA A 20 -19.80 34.12 -14.12
CA ALA A 20 -19.33 34.59 -12.81
C ALA A 20 -19.85 33.77 -11.62
N VAL A 21 -20.91 32.98 -11.82
CA VAL A 21 -21.43 32.04 -10.80
C VAL A 21 -20.70 30.70 -10.92
N ASN A 22 -19.41 30.77 -10.83
CA ASN A 22 -18.60 29.54 -10.69
C ASN A 22 -18.63 29.18 -9.20
N ASN A 23 -19.68 28.50 -8.77
CA ASN A 23 -19.64 27.72 -7.53
C ASN A 23 -18.70 26.53 -7.79
N GLY A 24 -17.42 26.83 -7.95
CA GLY A 24 -16.39 25.81 -8.07
C GLY A 24 -16.49 24.88 -6.86
N VAL A 25 -16.42 23.60 -7.11
CA VAL A 25 -16.34 22.62 -6.03
C VAL A 25 -15.09 22.94 -5.20
N SER A 26 -15.25 23.13 -3.88
CA SER A 26 -14.12 23.47 -3.02
C SER A 26 -13.20 22.25 -2.84
N SER A 27 -11.95 22.50 -2.45
CA SER A 27 -10.99 21.44 -2.18
C SER A 27 -11.46 20.52 -1.05
N GLU A 28 -12.24 21.02 -0.10
CA GLU A 28 -12.83 20.22 0.97
C GLU A 28 -13.93 19.29 0.48
N GLN A 29 -14.61 19.65 -0.61
CA GLN A 29 -15.67 18.82 -1.20
C GLN A 29 -15.12 17.68 -2.05
N ILE A 30 -14.02 17.90 -2.77
CA ILE A 30 -13.41 16.89 -3.64
C ILE A 30 -12.22 16.18 -2.99
N GLY A 31 -11.64 16.76 -1.95
CA GLY A 31 -10.48 16.21 -1.27
C GLY A 31 -10.82 15.02 -0.38
N LEU A 32 -9.83 14.19 -0.13
CA LEU A 32 -9.91 13.07 0.81
C LEU A 32 -10.01 13.55 2.26
N ARG A 33 -9.52 14.74 2.55
CA ARG A 33 -9.59 15.40 3.86
C ARG A 33 -10.56 16.59 3.81
N LYS A 34 -11.19 16.87 4.93
CA LYS A 34 -12.20 17.93 5.08
C LYS A 34 -11.59 19.30 5.43
N ALA A 35 -10.33 19.52 5.09
CA ALA A 35 -9.59 20.74 5.35
C ALA A 35 -9.16 21.39 4.03
N ASN A 36 -9.06 22.72 4.04
CA ASN A 36 -8.60 23.48 2.89
C ASN A 36 -7.15 23.15 2.54
N LEU A 37 -6.85 23.01 1.22
CA LEU A 37 -5.51 22.65 0.74
C LEU A 37 -4.44 23.70 1.10
N ASN A 38 -4.83 24.95 1.28
CA ASN A 38 -3.92 26.06 1.59
C ASN A 38 -3.87 26.36 3.10
N ASN A 39 -4.57 25.60 3.95
CA ASN A 39 -4.60 25.82 5.39
C ASN A 39 -4.59 24.49 6.14
N GLU A 40 -3.45 24.16 6.75
CA GLU A 40 -3.24 22.94 7.51
C GLU A 40 -3.63 23.06 9.01
N ASN A 41 -4.02 24.24 9.48
CA ASN A 41 -4.26 24.49 10.93
C ASN A 41 -5.40 23.66 11.50
N SER A 42 -6.33 23.19 10.67
CA SER A 42 -7.46 22.35 11.07
C SER A 42 -7.26 20.87 10.80
N VAL A 43 -6.08 20.48 10.30
CA VAL A 43 -5.79 19.07 10.03
C VAL A 43 -5.43 18.37 11.32
N VAL A 44 -6.27 17.44 11.73
CA VAL A 44 -5.99 16.54 12.85
C VAL A 44 -5.49 15.22 12.27
N LEU A 45 -4.23 14.87 12.59
CA LEU A 45 -3.69 13.56 12.25
C LEU A 45 -4.30 12.53 13.18
N SER A 46 -4.71 11.39 12.62
CA SER A 46 -5.13 10.26 13.44
C SER A 46 -3.92 9.66 14.15
N ASP A 47 -4.08 9.36 15.43
CA ASP A 47 -3.12 8.51 16.13
C ASP A 47 -3.12 7.12 15.48
N ILE A 48 -1.94 6.61 15.20
CA ILE A 48 -1.75 5.32 14.55
C ILE A 48 -1.07 4.40 15.56
N ASN A 49 -1.75 3.29 15.88
CA ASN A 49 -1.16 2.23 16.68
C ASN A 49 -0.73 1.08 15.77
N TYR A 50 0.49 0.63 15.94
CA TYR A 50 0.99 -0.57 15.30
C TYR A 50 0.72 -1.79 16.19
N SER A 51 0.68 -2.98 15.59
CA SER A 51 0.46 -4.22 16.34
C SER A 51 1.46 -4.33 17.49
N GLY A 52 0.94 -4.53 18.71
CA GLY A 52 1.74 -4.72 19.91
C GLY A 52 1.96 -6.19 20.31
N LEU A 53 1.38 -7.14 19.59
CA LEU A 53 1.52 -8.57 19.88
C LEU A 53 2.89 -9.08 19.46
N GLY A 54 3.45 -9.99 20.24
CA GLY A 54 4.71 -10.66 19.94
C GLY A 54 4.65 -11.55 18.69
N ALA A 55 5.83 -11.93 18.18
CA ALA A 55 5.91 -12.92 17.12
C ALA A 55 5.33 -14.27 17.60
N GLY A 56 4.46 -14.88 16.78
CA GLY A 56 3.75 -16.10 17.12
C GLY A 56 2.44 -15.91 17.90
N GLU A 57 2.17 -14.73 18.43
CA GLU A 57 0.94 -14.41 19.16
C GLU A 57 -0.08 -13.68 18.29
N SER A 58 0.36 -13.06 17.21
CA SER A 58 -0.48 -12.28 16.30
C SER A 58 -1.16 -13.16 15.25
N ALA A 59 -2.37 -12.79 14.86
CA ALA A 59 -3.08 -13.46 13.79
C ALA A 59 -2.44 -13.18 12.43
N LEU A 60 -2.45 -14.19 11.56
CA LEU A 60 -2.02 -14.05 10.18
C LEU A 60 -3.01 -13.15 9.42
N LEU A 61 -2.48 -12.21 8.66
CA LEU A 61 -3.29 -11.32 7.83
C LEU A 61 -3.36 -11.83 6.40
N GLU A 62 -4.56 -11.77 5.85
CA GLU A 62 -4.76 -12.04 4.43
C GLU A 62 -4.05 -10.98 3.57
N ARG A 63 -3.46 -11.40 2.47
CA ARG A 63 -2.84 -10.47 1.52
C ARG A 63 -3.87 -9.56 0.87
N ALA A 64 -3.47 -8.34 0.54
CA ALA A 64 -4.34 -7.40 -0.15
C ALA A 64 -4.70 -7.84 -1.58
N PHE A 65 -3.83 -8.64 -2.23
CA PHE A 65 -4.06 -9.28 -3.54
C PHE A 65 -3.01 -10.38 -3.75
N GLU A 66 -3.20 -11.20 -4.78
CA GLU A 66 -2.29 -12.31 -5.09
C GLU A 66 -0.84 -11.82 -5.26
N ASN A 67 0.08 -12.45 -4.56
CA ASN A 67 1.50 -12.08 -4.49
C ASN A 67 1.83 -10.71 -3.88
N ALA A 68 0.86 -10.00 -3.30
CA ALA A 68 1.17 -8.82 -2.50
C ALA A 68 2.11 -9.18 -1.33
N PRO A 69 3.06 -8.31 -0.96
CA PRO A 69 3.79 -8.49 0.28
C PRO A 69 2.80 -8.50 1.46
N PRO A 70 2.76 -9.54 2.30
CA PRO A 70 1.89 -9.52 3.47
C PRO A 70 2.35 -8.45 4.46
N LEU A 71 1.40 -7.88 5.19
CA LEU A 71 1.68 -6.99 6.31
C LEU A 71 2.36 -7.75 7.44
N ILE A 72 3.21 -7.07 8.20
CA ILE A 72 3.82 -7.62 9.41
C ILE A 72 2.78 -7.50 10.52
N SER A 73 2.34 -8.62 11.05
CA SER A 73 1.27 -8.69 12.04
C SER A 73 1.74 -8.59 13.50
N HIS A 74 3.02 -8.82 13.77
CA HIS A 74 3.62 -8.72 15.10
C HIS A 74 4.39 -7.41 15.30
N ASN A 75 4.74 -7.07 16.53
CA ASN A 75 5.57 -5.91 16.79
C ASN A 75 6.99 -6.09 16.25
N LEU A 76 7.70 -4.97 16.07
CA LEU A 76 9.05 -4.91 15.53
C LEU A 76 10.08 -4.42 16.55
N ASP A 77 9.72 -4.40 17.84
CA ASP A 77 10.58 -3.89 18.89
C ASP A 77 11.89 -4.68 18.94
N GLY A 78 13.00 -3.96 18.86
CA GLY A 78 14.34 -4.53 18.84
C GLY A 78 14.74 -5.25 17.53
N MET A 79 13.88 -5.31 16.51
CA MET A 79 14.16 -5.94 15.22
C MET A 79 14.70 -4.98 14.17
N LEU A 80 14.57 -3.68 14.39
CA LEU A 80 15.03 -2.62 13.48
C LEU A 80 16.14 -1.80 14.13
N PRO A 81 17.04 -1.21 13.32
CA PRO A 81 17.06 -1.24 11.85
C PRO A 81 17.66 -2.53 11.27
N ILE A 82 17.27 -2.85 10.03
CA ILE A 82 18.00 -3.82 9.21
C ILE A 82 19.26 -3.15 8.69
N THR A 83 20.43 -3.72 8.95
CA THR A 83 21.72 -3.21 8.46
C THR A 83 22.34 -4.21 7.46
N LYS A 84 23.44 -3.83 6.85
CA LYS A 84 24.19 -4.74 5.96
C LYS A 84 24.69 -5.99 6.69
N GLU A 85 25.01 -5.84 7.98
CA GLU A 85 25.59 -6.88 8.83
C GLU A 85 24.55 -7.67 9.62
N SER A 86 23.32 -7.12 9.76
CA SER A 86 22.31 -7.72 10.65
C SER A 86 20.90 -7.55 10.10
N ASN A 87 20.17 -8.65 10.07
CA ASN A 87 18.76 -8.70 9.71
C ASN A 87 18.02 -9.66 10.66
N SER A 88 17.41 -9.12 11.69
CA SER A 88 16.69 -9.90 12.70
C SER A 88 15.48 -10.67 12.14
N CYS A 89 14.89 -10.24 11.03
CA CYS A 89 13.77 -10.96 10.41
C CYS A 89 14.19 -12.38 9.97
N LEU A 90 15.43 -12.53 9.50
CA LEU A 90 15.94 -13.81 9.01
C LEU A 90 16.20 -14.83 10.12
N THR A 91 16.30 -14.40 11.38
CA THR A 91 16.44 -15.35 12.51
C THR A 91 15.21 -16.23 12.69
N CYS A 92 14.07 -15.83 12.16
CA CYS A 92 12.83 -16.61 12.19
C CYS A 92 12.29 -16.94 10.79
N HIS A 93 12.47 -16.05 9.81
CA HIS A 93 11.85 -16.19 8.50
C HIS A 93 12.75 -16.77 7.41
N ASP A 94 14.02 -17.08 7.72
CA ASP A 94 14.87 -17.81 6.78
C ASP A 94 14.28 -19.22 6.54
N LYS A 95 14.30 -19.67 5.28
CA LYS A 95 13.72 -20.97 4.89
C LYS A 95 14.32 -22.17 5.64
N ALA A 96 15.57 -22.06 6.10
CA ALA A 96 16.24 -23.13 6.83
C ALA A 96 15.78 -23.23 8.29
N ILE A 97 15.25 -22.17 8.87
CA ILE A 97 14.95 -22.05 10.30
C ILE A 97 13.45 -21.96 10.57
N ALA A 98 12.70 -21.39 9.64
CA ALA A 98 11.31 -20.97 9.86
C ALA A 98 10.41 -22.11 10.37
N GLN A 99 10.58 -23.32 9.88
CA GLN A 99 9.79 -24.46 10.31
C GLN A 99 10.06 -24.82 11.79
N ASP A 100 11.31 -24.75 12.23
CA ASP A 100 11.71 -25.14 13.58
C ASP A 100 11.19 -24.16 14.64
N VAL A 101 11.02 -22.88 14.26
CA VAL A 101 10.51 -21.83 15.14
C VAL A 101 9.03 -21.52 14.92
N GLY A 102 8.34 -22.26 14.04
CA GLY A 102 6.92 -22.03 13.74
C GLY A 102 6.62 -20.75 12.97
N ALA A 103 7.61 -20.17 12.31
CA ALA A 103 7.46 -18.96 11.50
C ALA A 103 7.13 -19.30 10.03
N ILE A 104 6.64 -18.30 9.30
CA ILE A 104 6.41 -18.44 7.86
C ILE A 104 7.72 -18.17 7.13
N ALA A 105 8.20 -19.16 6.39
CA ALA A 105 9.41 -19.02 5.59
C ALA A 105 9.26 -17.96 4.49
N ALA A 106 10.33 -17.20 4.25
CA ALA A 106 10.44 -16.38 3.06
C ALA A 106 10.30 -17.29 1.80
N PRO A 107 9.43 -16.93 0.83
CA PRO A 107 9.12 -17.78 -0.32
C PRO A 107 10.30 -17.87 -1.30
N ALA A 108 10.25 -18.84 -2.20
CA ALA A 108 11.29 -19.09 -3.21
C ALA A 108 11.67 -17.84 -4.02
N SER A 109 10.73 -16.93 -4.25
CA SER A 109 10.99 -15.64 -4.94
C SER A 109 11.96 -14.73 -4.19
N HIS A 110 12.21 -14.96 -2.90
CA HIS A 110 13.21 -14.22 -2.12
C HIS A 110 14.62 -14.81 -2.25
N TYR A 111 14.74 -16.01 -2.78
CA TYR A 111 15.98 -16.72 -3.06
C TYR A 111 16.24 -16.80 -4.56
N TYR A 112 15.83 -15.75 -5.30
CA TYR A 112 16.00 -15.67 -6.74
C TYR A 112 16.51 -14.30 -7.16
N ASP A 113 17.58 -14.27 -7.95
CA ASP A 113 18.13 -13.06 -8.56
C ASP A 113 17.47 -12.83 -9.93
N PHE A 114 16.47 -11.92 -9.96
CA PHE A 114 15.73 -11.61 -11.18
C PHE A 114 16.57 -10.91 -12.25
N ARG A 115 17.66 -10.27 -11.87
CA ARG A 115 18.57 -9.61 -12.85
C ARG A 115 19.44 -10.64 -13.56
N LYS A 116 19.90 -11.63 -12.83
CA LYS A 116 20.72 -12.74 -13.36
C LYS A 116 19.88 -13.92 -13.81
N ASN A 117 18.59 -13.87 -13.60
CA ASN A 117 17.61 -14.92 -13.90
C ASN A 117 18.03 -16.30 -13.36
N LYS A 118 18.41 -16.35 -12.09
CA LYS A 118 18.87 -17.57 -11.45
C LYS A 118 18.60 -17.61 -9.94
N PRO A 119 18.44 -18.80 -9.35
CA PRO A 119 18.39 -18.97 -7.90
C PRO A 119 19.68 -18.49 -7.24
N THR A 120 19.55 -17.97 -6.03
CA THR A 120 20.69 -17.57 -5.17
C THR A 120 21.13 -18.69 -4.21
N GLY A 121 20.52 -19.87 -4.29
CA GLY A 121 20.77 -20.98 -3.39
C GLY A 121 20.10 -20.78 -2.03
N ASP A 122 20.85 -20.92 -0.96
CA ASP A 122 20.35 -20.82 0.41
C ASP A 122 20.46 -19.41 1.00
N VAL A 123 20.98 -18.46 0.23
CA VAL A 123 21.11 -17.06 0.66
C VAL A 123 19.99 -16.23 0.06
N ILE A 124 19.35 -15.41 0.89
CA ILE A 124 18.33 -14.47 0.41
C ILE A 124 18.93 -13.50 -0.62
N SER A 125 18.19 -13.19 -1.66
CA SER A 125 18.64 -12.28 -2.70
C SER A 125 18.87 -10.86 -2.13
N GLU A 126 19.96 -10.21 -2.53
CA GLU A 126 20.32 -8.87 -2.07
C GLU A 126 19.17 -7.85 -2.25
N VAL A 127 18.42 -7.96 -3.33
CA VAL A 127 17.25 -7.09 -3.61
C VAL A 127 16.04 -7.37 -2.70
N ARG A 128 16.08 -8.46 -1.92
CA ARG A 128 15.05 -8.86 -0.95
C ARG A 128 15.54 -8.80 0.49
N TYR A 129 16.79 -8.39 0.70
CA TYR A 129 17.41 -8.41 2.02
C TYR A 129 16.80 -7.41 3.00
N ASN A 130 16.42 -6.22 2.53
CA ASN A 130 15.74 -5.24 3.37
C ASN A 130 14.23 -5.46 3.32
N CYS A 131 13.74 -6.27 4.25
CA CYS A 131 12.35 -6.74 4.30
C CYS A 131 11.34 -5.58 4.39
N THR A 132 11.64 -4.53 5.16
CA THR A 132 10.73 -3.42 5.42
C THR A 132 10.53 -2.47 4.24
N GLN A 133 11.27 -2.64 3.15
CA GLN A 133 10.98 -1.93 1.89
C GLN A 133 9.68 -2.40 1.22
N CYS A 134 9.25 -3.63 1.50
CA CYS A 134 8.05 -4.21 0.92
C CYS A 134 7.04 -4.66 1.99
N HIS A 135 7.51 -5.11 3.14
CA HIS A 135 6.67 -5.53 4.24
C HIS A 135 6.57 -4.41 5.27
N VAL A 136 5.35 -3.93 5.51
CA VAL A 136 5.08 -2.86 6.49
C VAL A 136 4.32 -3.40 7.68
N ALA A 137 4.55 -2.81 8.86
CA ALA A 137 3.81 -3.16 10.06
C ALA A 137 2.33 -2.84 9.89
N GLN A 138 1.48 -3.73 10.36
CA GLN A 138 0.05 -3.46 10.42
C GLN A 138 -0.24 -2.36 11.43
N SER A 139 -1.20 -1.50 11.09
CA SER A 139 -1.72 -0.48 11.98
C SER A 139 -3.25 -0.57 12.08
N ASP A 140 -3.82 0.04 13.11
CA ASP A 140 -5.26 0.18 13.31
C ASP A 140 -5.84 1.42 12.61
N ALA A 141 -5.03 2.13 11.83
CA ALA A 141 -5.44 3.33 11.11
C ALA A 141 -6.62 3.03 10.19
N LYS A 142 -7.69 3.80 10.34
CA LYS A 142 -8.83 3.73 9.42
C LYS A 142 -8.46 4.46 8.12
N PRO A 143 -8.74 3.88 6.94
CA PRO A 143 -8.52 4.57 5.69
C PRO A 143 -9.38 5.83 5.62
N LEU A 144 -8.82 6.91 5.10
CA LEU A 144 -9.55 8.16 4.89
C LEU A 144 -10.70 8.02 3.89
N VAL A 145 -10.55 7.09 2.96
CA VAL A 145 -11.56 6.75 1.95
C VAL A 145 -11.84 5.26 2.03
N GLY A 146 -13.14 4.91 2.00
CA GLY A 146 -13.55 3.52 1.96
C GLY A 146 -13.00 2.82 0.72
N ASN A 147 -12.51 1.60 0.90
CA ASN A 147 -12.02 0.76 -0.19
C ASN A 147 -13.04 -0.34 -0.49
N THR A 148 -13.54 -0.36 -1.72
CA THR A 148 -14.46 -1.40 -2.20
C THR A 148 -13.76 -2.51 -2.99
N PHE A 149 -12.44 -2.41 -3.16
CA PHE A 149 -11.65 -3.44 -3.82
C PHE A 149 -11.76 -4.76 -3.06
N LYS A 150 -11.97 -5.83 -3.81
CA LYS A 150 -11.92 -7.21 -3.31
C LYS A 150 -10.88 -7.96 -4.11
N ALA A 151 -9.92 -8.53 -3.40
CA ALA A 151 -8.90 -9.35 -4.04
C ALA A 151 -9.50 -10.64 -4.58
N GLU A 152 -9.12 -11.02 -5.78
CA GLU A 152 -9.38 -12.33 -6.36
C GLU A 152 -8.09 -13.15 -6.31
N PHE A 153 -8.19 -14.39 -5.87
CA PHE A 153 -7.07 -15.33 -5.80
C PHE A 153 -7.38 -16.55 -6.67
N LYS A 154 -6.42 -17.02 -7.44
CA LYS A 154 -6.58 -18.23 -8.26
C LYS A 154 -7.01 -19.45 -7.42
N ASN A 155 -6.59 -19.50 -6.17
CA ASN A 155 -7.03 -20.49 -5.18
C ASN A 155 -6.78 -19.95 -3.75
N GLU A 156 -7.46 -20.54 -2.76
CA GLU A 156 -7.39 -20.12 -1.36
C GLU A 156 -5.97 -20.15 -0.76
N ALA A 157 -5.12 -21.06 -1.21
CA ALA A 157 -3.75 -21.14 -0.68
C ALA A 157 -2.94 -19.88 -1.00
N LEU A 158 -3.24 -19.17 -2.08
CA LEU A 158 -2.53 -17.95 -2.51
C LEU A 158 -2.86 -16.73 -1.65
N LYS A 159 -3.84 -16.82 -0.76
CA LYS A 159 -4.04 -15.81 0.29
C LYS A 159 -2.82 -15.68 1.21
N ASN A 160 -2.12 -16.80 1.44
CA ASN A 160 -1.00 -16.87 2.39
C ASN A 160 0.31 -17.41 1.76
N LYS A 161 0.26 -17.96 0.54
CA LYS A 161 1.42 -18.49 -0.17
C LYS A 161 1.71 -17.66 -1.42
N SER A 162 2.95 -17.71 -1.91
CA SER A 162 3.35 -17.03 -3.13
C SER A 162 3.63 -18.05 -4.24
N ASN A 163 3.14 -17.76 -5.43
CA ASN A 163 3.48 -18.42 -6.69
C ASN A 163 4.19 -17.44 -7.64
N LEU A 164 4.83 -16.39 -7.10
CA LEU A 164 5.39 -15.30 -7.90
C LEU A 164 6.39 -15.78 -8.96
N LEU A 165 7.24 -16.77 -8.65
CA LEU A 165 8.19 -17.32 -9.63
C LEU A 165 7.47 -17.96 -10.82
N ASP A 166 6.37 -18.68 -10.57
CA ASP A 166 5.59 -19.33 -11.63
C ASP A 166 4.93 -18.28 -12.50
N VAL A 167 4.29 -17.28 -11.88
CA VAL A 167 3.64 -16.17 -12.61
C VAL A 167 4.63 -15.37 -13.46
N MET A 168 5.83 -15.13 -12.96
CA MET A 168 6.86 -14.43 -13.72
C MET A 168 7.36 -15.24 -14.93
N ASN A 169 7.39 -16.56 -14.81
CA ASN A 169 7.76 -17.45 -15.92
C ASN A 169 6.64 -17.58 -16.96
N GLU A 170 5.39 -17.39 -16.58
CA GLU A 170 4.25 -17.38 -17.52
C GLU A 170 4.30 -16.17 -18.48
N GLY A 171 4.93 -15.08 -18.05
CA GLY A 171 4.96 -13.82 -18.80
C GLY A 171 3.60 -13.10 -18.83
N VAL A 172 3.54 -12.02 -19.62
CA VAL A 172 2.29 -11.29 -19.88
C VAL A 172 1.63 -11.92 -21.10
N LYS A 173 0.39 -12.36 -20.95
CA LYS A 173 -0.45 -12.92 -22.03
C LYS A 173 -1.37 -11.86 -22.59
#